data_158041d1dec37912100c29bb1a568cdc
#
_entry.id   158041d1dec37912100c29bb1a568cdc
#
_cell.length_a   1.000
_cell.length_b   1.000
_cell.length_c   1.000
_cell.angle_alpha   90.00
_cell.angle_beta   90.00
_cell.angle_gamma   90.00
#
_symmetry.space_group_name_H-M   'P 1'
#
loop_
_entity.id
_entity.type
_entity.pdbx_description
1 polymer ?
#
loop_
_entity_poly.entity_id
_entity_poly.type
_entity_poly.pdbx_seq_one_letter_code
_entity_poly.pdbx_strand_id
1 'polypeptide(L)'
;MELYLDTSDVDAVKALARIFPLAGVTTNPSIVAAGNQTLEVLLPQLQEAMGGQGRLFAQVMATTAEGMVSDARKLRAIIADIVVKVPVTAEGLTAIKLLKEEGIPTLGTAVYGAAQGLLAALAGAEYVAPYVNRVDAQGGDGIQTVTDLQTLLKMHAPHAKVLAASFKTPRQALDCLLAGCESITLPLDVAQQMISSPAVDDAVAKFEHDWQSAFGRTSI
;
A
#
# COMPACT_ATOMS: atom_id res chain seq x y z
N MET A 1 -12.44 3.55 0.39
CA MET A 1 -11.00 3.83 0.23
C MET A 1 -10.23 2.98 1.23
N GLU A 2 -9.16 2.32 0.79
CA GLU A 2 -8.32 1.47 1.63
C GLU A 2 -6.97 2.18 1.86
N LEU A 3 -6.56 2.33 3.10
CA LEU A 3 -5.30 2.97 3.49
C LEU A 3 -4.34 1.90 4.03
N TYR A 4 -3.16 1.82 3.43
CA TYR A 4 -2.09 0.90 3.81
C TYR A 4 -0.84 1.67 4.24
N LEU A 5 0.01 1.04 5.05
CA LEU A 5 1.39 1.49 5.30
C LEU A 5 2.39 0.65 4.50
N ASP A 6 3.38 1.29 3.88
CA ASP A 6 4.47 0.61 3.14
C ASP A 6 5.72 0.55 4.01
N THR A 7 5.83 -0.49 4.83
CA THR A 7 6.87 -0.60 5.86
C THR A 7 7.12 -2.02 6.35
N SER A 8 8.29 -2.25 6.96
CA SER A 8 8.62 -3.42 7.78
C SER A 8 8.79 -3.09 9.27
N ASP A 9 8.54 -1.85 9.67
CA ASP A 9 8.66 -1.40 11.06
C ASP A 9 7.38 -1.75 11.84
N VAL A 10 7.47 -2.85 12.60
CA VAL A 10 6.35 -3.40 13.38
C VAL A 10 5.85 -2.44 14.45
N ASP A 11 6.78 -1.74 15.13
CA ASP A 11 6.42 -0.80 16.21
C ASP A 11 5.71 0.43 15.65
N ALA A 12 6.18 0.94 14.50
CA ALA A 12 5.51 2.02 13.80
C ALA A 12 4.11 1.62 13.31
N VAL A 13 3.93 0.40 12.78
CA VAL A 13 2.61 -0.12 12.40
C VAL A 13 1.69 -0.15 13.60
N LYS A 14 2.12 -0.70 14.75
CA LYS A 14 1.33 -0.76 15.98
C LYS A 14 0.91 0.63 16.47
N ALA A 15 1.82 1.60 16.44
CA ALA A 15 1.53 2.98 16.84
C ALA A 15 0.52 3.66 15.90
N LEU A 16 0.73 3.51 14.57
CA LEU A 16 -0.10 4.18 13.57
C LEU A 16 -1.46 3.47 13.36
N ALA A 17 -1.57 2.18 13.61
CA ALA A 17 -2.86 1.47 13.60
C ALA A 17 -3.84 2.00 14.66
N ARG A 18 -3.33 2.61 15.74
CA ARG A 18 -4.17 3.32 16.72
C ARG A 18 -4.72 4.64 16.18
N ILE A 19 -4.02 5.27 15.24
CA ILE A 19 -4.29 6.63 14.75
C ILE A 19 -5.08 6.58 13.44
N PHE A 20 -4.66 5.72 12.51
CA PHE A 20 -5.26 5.61 11.19
C PHE A 20 -6.20 4.40 11.08
N PRO A 21 -7.27 4.52 10.29
CA PRO A 21 -8.12 3.37 9.92
C PRO A 21 -7.41 2.54 8.84
N LEU A 22 -6.36 1.81 9.25
CA LEU A 22 -5.55 1.03 8.32
C LEU A 22 -6.30 -0.18 7.81
N ALA A 23 -6.23 -0.41 6.49
CA ALA A 23 -6.70 -1.63 5.84
C ALA A 23 -5.63 -2.75 5.86
N GLY A 24 -4.37 -2.40 6.13
CA GLY A 24 -3.28 -3.36 6.23
C GLY A 24 -1.91 -2.75 5.99
N VAL A 25 -0.95 -3.62 5.65
CA VAL A 25 0.46 -3.25 5.44
C VAL A 25 0.97 -3.86 4.14
N THR A 26 1.67 -3.06 3.35
CA THR A 26 2.42 -3.53 2.19
C THR A 26 3.91 -3.58 2.50
N THR A 27 4.59 -4.57 1.96
CA THR A 27 6.05 -4.65 1.97
C THR A 27 6.59 -4.73 0.54
N ASN A 28 7.87 -4.62 0.39
CA ASN A 28 8.61 -4.93 -0.83
C ASN A 28 10.01 -5.43 -0.45
N PRO A 29 10.77 -6.07 -1.37
CA PRO A 29 12.05 -6.65 -1.03
C PRO A 29 13.06 -5.67 -0.41
N SER A 30 13.07 -4.42 -0.86
CA SER A 30 13.98 -3.38 -0.33
C SER A 30 13.63 -3.01 1.12
N ILE A 31 12.35 -2.87 1.44
CA ILE A 31 11.86 -2.60 2.79
C ILE A 31 12.17 -3.77 3.73
N VAL A 32 11.90 -5.00 3.29
CA VAL A 32 12.19 -6.22 4.08
C VAL A 32 13.69 -6.37 4.33
N ALA A 33 14.51 -6.17 3.30
CA ALA A 33 15.97 -6.23 3.42
C ALA A 33 16.53 -5.16 4.37
N ALA A 34 15.99 -3.94 4.32
CA ALA A 34 16.38 -2.86 5.23
C ALA A 34 16.01 -3.17 6.70
N GLY A 35 14.89 -3.86 6.94
CA GLY A 35 14.46 -4.33 8.27
C GLY A 35 15.28 -5.51 8.81
N ASN A 36 16.10 -6.14 7.97
CA ASN A 36 16.96 -7.28 8.32
C ASN A 36 16.24 -8.43 9.04
N GLN A 37 14.97 -8.68 8.68
CA GLN A 37 14.16 -9.80 9.16
C GLN A 37 13.67 -10.63 7.99
N THR A 38 13.55 -11.95 8.19
CA THR A 38 12.94 -12.82 7.18
C THR A 38 11.42 -12.67 7.17
N LEU A 39 10.77 -13.00 6.05
CA LEU A 39 9.32 -12.88 5.91
C LEU A 39 8.55 -13.80 6.87
N GLU A 40 9.13 -14.96 7.22
CA GLU A 40 8.56 -15.92 8.18
C GLU A 40 8.44 -15.31 9.60
N VAL A 41 9.33 -14.38 9.94
CA VAL A 41 9.31 -13.67 11.22
C VAL A 41 8.50 -12.40 11.12
N LEU A 42 8.73 -11.60 10.07
CA LEU A 42 8.13 -10.28 9.90
C LEU A 42 6.61 -10.32 9.71
N LEU A 43 6.11 -11.18 8.82
CA LEU A 43 4.68 -11.16 8.46
C LEU A 43 3.75 -11.48 9.64
N PRO A 44 4.02 -12.50 10.49
CA PRO A 44 3.22 -12.71 11.70
C PRO A 44 3.25 -11.53 12.68
N GLN A 45 4.42 -10.86 12.83
CA GLN A 45 4.53 -9.68 13.69
C GLN A 45 3.72 -8.50 13.17
N LEU A 46 3.74 -8.25 11.84
CA LEU A 46 2.90 -7.22 11.23
C LEU A 46 1.40 -7.52 11.39
N GLN A 47 1.01 -8.79 11.26
CA GLN A 47 -0.37 -9.21 11.48
C GLN A 47 -0.81 -8.96 12.93
N GLU A 48 0.04 -9.30 13.91
CA GLU A 48 -0.21 -9.03 15.32
C GLU A 48 -0.30 -7.52 15.60
N ALA A 49 0.62 -6.71 15.02
CA ALA A 49 0.62 -5.26 15.17
C ALA A 49 -0.67 -4.60 14.64
N MET A 50 -1.32 -5.24 13.65
CA MET A 50 -2.63 -4.85 13.12
C MET A 50 -3.82 -5.42 13.94
N GLY A 51 -3.56 -6.05 15.09
CA GLY A 51 -4.60 -6.69 15.91
C GLY A 51 -5.19 -7.96 15.29
N GLY A 52 -4.44 -8.66 14.46
CA GLY A 52 -4.87 -9.86 13.75
C GLY A 52 -5.80 -9.61 12.56
N GLN A 53 -5.98 -8.37 12.17
CA GLN A 53 -6.86 -7.95 11.07
C GLN A 53 -6.09 -7.17 10.00
N GLY A 54 -6.74 -6.95 8.84
CA GLY A 54 -6.13 -6.23 7.73
C GLY A 54 -5.33 -7.12 6.79
N ARG A 55 -5.12 -6.64 5.57
CA ARG A 55 -4.41 -7.37 4.52
C ARG A 55 -2.91 -7.12 4.58
N LEU A 56 -2.13 -8.18 4.42
CA LEU A 56 -0.68 -8.10 4.24
C LEU A 56 -0.31 -8.38 2.79
N PHE A 57 0.73 -7.69 2.34
CA PHE A 57 1.25 -7.81 0.98
C PHE A 57 2.75 -8.08 1.02
N ALA A 58 3.20 -9.14 0.38
CA ALA A 58 4.63 -9.45 0.21
C ALA A 58 4.93 -9.89 -1.21
N GLN A 59 6.14 -9.63 -1.67
CA GLN A 59 6.55 -9.82 -3.06
C GLN A 59 7.32 -11.12 -3.25
N VAL A 60 7.04 -11.81 -4.36
CA VAL A 60 7.84 -12.94 -4.86
C VAL A 60 9.22 -12.47 -5.32
N MET A 61 10.23 -13.34 -5.21
CA MET A 61 11.62 -13.03 -5.58
C MET A 61 12.08 -13.71 -6.85
N ALA A 62 11.46 -14.84 -7.22
CA ALA A 62 11.79 -15.55 -8.45
C ALA A 62 11.51 -14.67 -9.69
N THR A 63 12.19 -14.99 -10.80
CA THR A 63 12.09 -14.26 -12.07
C THR A 63 11.35 -15.03 -13.17
N THR A 64 11.05 -16.31 -12.94
CA THR A 64 10.23 -17.17 -13.84
C THR A 64 8.82 -17.32 -13.27
N ALA A 65 7.84 -17.56 -14.13
CA ALA A 65 6.45 -17.73 -13.73
C ALA A 65 6.26 -18.86 -12.70
N GLU A 66 6.85 -20.04 -12.95
CA GLU A 66 6.78 -21.20 -12.05
C GLU A 66 7.46 -20.91 -10.70
N GLY A 67 8.59 -20.21 -10.73
CA GLY A 67 9.30 -19.78 -9.53
C GLY A 67 8.45 -18.80 -8.71
N MET A 68 7.80 -17.81 -9.33
CA MET A 68 6.90 -16.87 -8.69
C MET A 68 5.69 -17.58 -8.06
N VAL A 69 5.11 -18.57 -8.73
CA VAL A 69 4.02 -19.39 -8.17
C VAL A 69 4.51 -20.19 -6.96
N SER A 70 5.71 -20.79 -7.04
CA SER A 70 6.32 -21.47 -5.89
C SER A 70 6.51 -20.54 -4.70
N ASP A 71 7.03 -19.33 -4.91
CA ASP A 71 7.21 -18.33 -3.85
C ASP A 71 5.85 -17.88 -3.27
N ALA A 72 4.84 -17.68 -4.12
CA ALA A 72 3.50 -17.31 -3.67
C ALA A 72 2.89 -18.37 -2.72
N ARG A 73 3.07 -19.65 -3.01
CA ARG A 73 2.62 -20.75 -2.14
C ARG A 73 3.34 -20.74 -0.78
N LYS A 74 4.66 -20.40 -0.75
CA LYS A 74 5.40 -20.23 0.51
C LYS A 74 4.87 -19.07 1.32
N LEU A 75 4.60 -17.91 0.69
CA LEU A 75 3.98 -16.75 1.35
C LEU A 75 2.62 -17.10 1.94
N ARG A 76 1.78 -17.83 1.20
CA ARG A 76 0.48 -18.34 1.67
C ARG A 76 0.60 -19.32 2.84
N ALA A 77 1.68 -20.05 2.93
CA ALA A 77 1.94 -20.94 4.07
C ALA A 77 2.27 -20.17 5.37
N ILE A 78 2.79 -18.93 5.24
CA ILE A 78 3.06 -18.05 6.39
C ILE A 78 1.78 -17.32 6.80
N ILE A 79 1.10 -16.68 5.85
CA ILE A 79 -0.16 -15.92 6.06
C ILE A 79 -1.18 -16.38 5.03
N ALA A 80 -2.24 -17.02 5.49
CA ALA A 80 -3.20 -17.72 4.63
C ALA A 80 -3.98 -16.81 3.65
N ASP A 81 -4.18 -15.54 3.97
CA ASP A 81 -4.93 -14.56 3.18
C ASP A 81 -4.05 -13.45 2.58
N ILE A 82 -2.72 -13.65 2.56
CA ILE A 82 -1.78 -12.67 2.01
C ILE A 82 -2.06 -12.38 0.53
N VAL A 83 -1.94 -11.11 0.15
CA VAL A 83 -1.93 -10.70 -1.25
C VAL A 83 -0.50 -10.76 -1.79
N VAL A 84 -0.28 -11.56 -2.81
CA VAL A 84 1.05 -11.78 -3.37
C VAL A 84 1.38 -10.69 -4.38
N LYS A 85 2.46 -9.94 -4.13
CA LYS A 85 2.95 -8.93 -5.08
C LYS A 85 3.81 -9.60 -6.16
N VAL A 86 3.45 -9.36 -7.41
CA VAL A 86 4.11 -9.92 -8.60
C VAL A 86 4.53 -8.77 -9.52
N PRO A 87 5.83 -8.62 -9.86
CA PRO A 87 6.27 -7.61 -10.82
C PRO A 87 5.61 -7.80 -12.19
N VAL A 88 5.10 -6.71 -12.79
CA VAL A 88 4.40 -6.78 -14.09
C VAL A 88 5.42 -6.85 -15.23
N THR A 89 5.91 -8.07 -15.45
CA THR A 89 6.75 -8.51 -16.57
C THR A 89 6.01 -9.56 -17.37
N ALA A 90 6.56 -10.07 -18.48
CA ALA A 90 5.96 -11.18 -19.24
C ALA A 90 5.76 -12.42 -18.35
N GLU A 91 6.80 -12.82 -17.60
CA GLU A 91 6.74 -13.92 -16.64
C GLU A 91 5.77 -13.62 -15.48
N GLY A 92 5.76 -12.37 -14.99
CA GLY A 92 4.84 -11.95 -13.94
C GLY A 92 3.37 -12.00 -14.37
N LEU A 93 3.04 -11.60 -15.60
CA LEU A 93 1.68 -11.73 -16.14
C LEU A 93 1.27 -13.21 -16.26
N THR A 94 2.19 -14.07 -16.67
CA THR A 94 1.97 -15.53 -16.68
C THR A 94 1.72 -16.06 -15.27
N ALA A 95 2.55 -15.64 -14.28
CA ALA A 95 2.38 -16.03 -12.88
C ALA A 95 1.03 -15.56 -12.31
N ILE A 96 0.61 -14.32 -12.58
CA ILE A 96 -0.69 -13.78 -12.13
C ILE A 96 -1.85 -14.65 -12.64
N LYS A 97 -1.82 -15.08 -13.92
CA LYS A 97 -2.84 -15.97 -14.49
C LYS A 97 -2.89 -17.32 -13.77
N LEU A 98 -1.74 -17.95 -13.53
CA LEU A 98 -1.65 -19.22 -12.80
C LEU A 98 -2.14 -19.09 -11.36
N LEU A 99 -1.73 -18.03 -10.66
CA LEU A 99 -2.15 -17.76 -9.28
C LEU A 99 -3.65 -17.48 -9.17
N LYS A 100 -4.24 -16.84 -10.18
CA LYS A 100 -5.71 -16.67 -10.27
C LYS A 100 -6.43 -18.01 -10.32
N GLU A 101 -5.93 -18.97 -11.10
CA GLU A 101 -6.50 -20.33 -11.20
C GLU A 101 -6.43 -21.06 -9.85
N GLU A 102 -5.41 -20.77 -9.03
CA GLU A 102 -5.26 -21.29 -7.67
C GLU A 102 -6.05 -20.51 -6.60
N GLY A 103 -6.78 -19.46 -6.97
CA GLY A 103 -7.50 -18.61 -6.03
C GLY A 103 -6.58 -17.79 -5.11
N ILE A 104 -5.34 -17.53 -5.53
CA ILE A 104 -4.37 -16.72 -4.78
C ILE A 104 -4.49 -15.27 -5.23
N PRO A 105 -4.88 -14.34 -4.33
CA PRO A 105 -4.99 -12.92 -4.68
C PRO A 105 -3.62 -12.32 -4.98
N THR A 106 -3.55 -11.52 -6.04
CA THR A 106 -2.30 -10.89 -6.47
C THR A 106 -2.41 -9.37 -6.60
N LEU A 107 -1.26 -8.71 -6.43
CA LEU A 107 -1.05 -7.30 -6.76
C LEU A 107 0.03 -7.21 -7.84
N GLY A 108 -0.31 -6.68 -9.02
CA GLY A 108 0.67 -6.33 -10.04
C GLY A 108 1.49 -5.12 -9.60
N THR A 109 2.79 -5.31 -9.34
CA THR A 109 3.69 -4.26 -8.85
C THR A 109 4.73 -3.84 -9.91
N ALA A 110 5.53 -2.81 -9.59
CA ALA A 110 6.48 -2.19 -10.52
C ALA A 110 5.80 -1.68 -11.80
N VAL A 111 4.65 -1.03 -11.63
CA VAL A 111 3.90 -0.44 -12.74
C VAL A 111 4.33 1.01 -12.96
N TYR A 112 4.75 1.31 -14.19
CA TYR A 112 5.22 2.62 -14.62
C TYR A 112 4.33 3.23 -15.73
N GLY A 113 3.31 2.51 -16.19
CA GLY A 113 2.38 2.98 -17.23
C GLY A 113 1.00 2.34 -17.12
N ALA A 114 -0.04 3.06 -17.52
CA ALA A 114 -1.43 2.61 -17.38
C ALA A 114 -1.72 1.34 -18.19
N ALA A 115 -1.17 1.21 -19.42
CA ALA A 115 -1.34 0.02 -20.25
C ALA A 115 -0.73 -1.23 -19.60
N GLN A 116 0.46 -1.09 -18.97
CA GLN A 116 1.10 -2.17 -18.22
C GLN A 116 0.21 -2.62 -17.05
N GLY A 117 -0.36 -1.66 -16.31
CA GLY A 117 -1.26 -1.95 -15.20
C GLY A 117 -2.56 -2.63 -15.64
N LEU A 118 -3.14 -2.20 -16.75
CA LEU A 118 -4.33 -2.85 -17.32
C LEU A 118 -4.06 -4.33 -17.65
N LEU A 119 -2.90 -4.65 -18.23
CA LEU A 119 -2.56 -6.04 -18.54
C LEU A 119 -2.49 -6.91 -17.27
N ALA A 120 -1.97 -6.39 -16.16
CA ALA A 120 -1.97 -7.10 -14.88
C ALA A 120 -3.39 -7.39 -14.37
N ALA A 121 -4.28 -6.40 -14.46
CA ALA A 121 -5.68 -6.57 -14.08
C ALA A 121 -6.40 -7.59 -14.98
N LEU A 122 -6.20 -7.53 -16.30
CA LEU A 122 -6.77 -8.48 -17.25
C LEU A 122 -6.22 -9.91 -17.05
N ALA A 123 -4.97 -10.05 -16.59
CA ALA A 123 -4.40 -11.35 -16.19
C ALA A 123 -5.04 -11.89 -14.89
N GLY A 124 -5.70 -11.05 -14.11
CA GLY A 124 -6.46 -11.44 -12.91
C GLY A 124 -5.94 -10.88 -11.60
N ALA A 125 -5.05 -9.89 -11.63
CA ALA A 125 -4.64 -9.20 -10.41
C ALA A 125 -5.83 -8.49 -9.74
N GLU A 126 -5.92 -8.61 -8.41
CA GLU A 126 -6.91 -7.91 -7.59
C GLU A 126 -6.52 -6.44 -7.37
N TYR A 127 -5.22 -6.17 -7.32
CA TYR A 127 -4.66 -4.84 -7.19
C TYR A 127 -3.60 -4.57 -8.24
N VAL A 128 -3.45 -3.28 -8.58
CA VAL A 128 -2.39 -2.80 -9.47
C VAL A 128 -1.71 -1.60 -8.81
N ALA A 129 -0.38 -1.65 -8.67
CA ALA A 129 0.38 -0.61 -7.94
C ALA A 129 1.25 0.24 -8.87
N PRO A 130 0.73 1.36 -9.39
CA PRO A 130 1.54 2.35 -10.08
C PRO A 130 2.47 3.08 -9.10
N TYR A 131 3.72 3.32 -9.53
CA TYR A 131 4.76 3.98 -8.74
C TYR A 131 4.82 5.48 -9.03
N VAL A 132 4.00 6.28 -8.33
CA VAL A 132 3.77 7.70 -8.61
C VAL A 132 5.08 8.49 -8.66
N ASN A 133 5.80 8.59 -7.54
CA ASN A 133 7.04 9.37 -7.49
C ASN A 133 8.14 8.83 -8.41
N ARG A 134 8.19 7.51 -8.68
CA ARG A 134 9.21 6.96 -9.59
C ARG A 134 8.91 7.30 -11.04
N VAL A 135 7.65 7.40 -11.44
CA VAL A 135 7.23 7.90 -12.77
C VAL A 135 7.62 9.36 -12.90
N ASP A 136 7.32 10.19 -11.89
CA ASP A 136 7.70 11.61 -11.87
C ASP A 136 9.23 11.78 -11.99
N ALA A 137 10.00 10.99 -11.23
CA ALA A 137 11.46 11.04 -11.24
C ALA A 137 12.09 10.63 -12.60
N GLN A 138 11.35 9.95 -13.45
CA GLN A 138 11.75 9.60 -14.82
C GLN A 138 11.25 10.61 -15.87
N GLY A 139 10.67 11.72 -15.42
CA GLY A 139 10.13 12.76 -16.32
C GLY A 139 8.73 12.46 -16.86
N GLY A 140 8.04 11.47 -16.31
CA GLY A 140 6.64 11.18 -16.58
C GLY A 140 5.68 11.97 -15.67
N ASP A 141 4.42 11.59 -15.70
CA ASP A 141 3.36 12.13 -14.82
C ASP A 141 2.70 10.96 -14.09
N GLY A 142 3.04 10.81 -12.81
CA GLY A 142 2.56 9.72 -11.97
C GLY A 142 1.06 9.85 -11.68
N ILE A 143 0.55 11.05 -11.49
CA ILE A 143 -0.87 11.31 -11.24
C ILE A 143 -1.70 11.04 -12.49
N GLN A 144 -1.23 11.47 -13.66
CA GLN A 144 -1.90 11.15 -14.92
C GLN A 144 -1.91 9.65 -15.18
N THR A 145 -0.80 8.95 -14.88
CA THR A 145 -0.73 7.47 -14.99
C THR A 145 -1.77 6.79 -14.09
N VAL A 146 -1.98 7.26 -12.86
CA VAL A 146 -3.04 6.76 -11.96
C VAL A 146 -4.42 7.05 -12.52
N THR A 147 -4.65 8.27 -13.02
CA THR A 147 -5.94 8.70 -13.60
C THR A 147 -6.33 7.83 -14.80
N ASP A 148 -5.38 7.61 -15.72
CA ASP A 148 -5.59 6.78 -16.90
C ASP A 148 -5.86 5.32 -16.52
N LEU A 149 -5.05 4.78 -15.60
CA LEU A 149 -5.21 3.41 -15.12
C LEU A 149 -6.58 3.23 -14.43
N GLN A 150 -6.97 4.15 -13.56
CA GLN A 150 -8.27 4.13 -12.88
C GLN A 150 -9.44 4.13 -13.89
N THR A 151 -9.31 4.92 -14.95
CA THR A 151 -10.30 4.97 -16.02
C THR A 151 -10.37 3.65 -16.78
N LEU A 152 -9.21 3.09 -17.14
CA LEU A 152 -9.12 1.80 -17.84
C LEU A 152 -9.66 0.64 -17.01
N LEU A 153 -9.34 0.59 -15.70
CA LEU A 153 -9.86 -0.46 -14.82
C LEU A 153 -11.37 -0.40 -14.68
N LYS A 154 -11.95 0.78 -14.51
CA LYS A 154 -13.42 0.95 -14.45
C LYS A 154 -14.12 0.43 -15.70
N MET A 155 -13.52 0.62 -16.87
CA MET A 155 -14.11 0.22 -18.14
C MET A 155 -13.88 -1.25 -18.48
N HIS A 156 -12.72 -1.82 -18.17
CA HIS A 156 -12.28 -3.08 -18.73
C HIS A 156 -11.97 -4.18 -17.69
N ALA A 157 -11.72 -3.80 -16.43
CA ALA A 157 -11.36 -4.72 -15.35
C ALA A 157 -11.90 -4.25 -13.99
N PRO A 158 -13.23 -4.08 -13.83
CA PRO A 158 -13.85 -3.47 -12.64
C PRO A 158 -13.67 -4.30 -11.35
N HIS A 159 -13.12 -5.50 -11.45
CA HIS A 159 -12.76 -6.34 -10.30
C HIS A 159 -11.43 -5.93 -9.66
N ALA A 160 -10.58 -5.21 -10.38
CA ALA A 160 -9.26 -4.78 -9.92
C ALA A 160 -9.30 -3.35 -9.38
N LYS A 161 -8.46 -3.07 -8.38
CA LYS A 161 -8.32 -1.76 -7.74
C LYS A 161 -6.93 -1.19 -8.01
N VAL A 162 -6.85 0.13 -8.16
CA VAL A 162 -5.57 0.83 -8.10
C VAL A 162 -5.14 0.94 -6.64
N LEU A 163 -3.95 0.42 -6.32
CA LEU A 163 -3.25 0.65 -5.05
C LEU A 163 -2.01 1.48 -5.34
N ALA A 164 -2.17 2.80 -5.38
CA ALA A 164 -1.07 3.70 -5.70
C ALA A 164 0.01 3.69 -4.63
N ALA A 165 1.27 3.68 -5.06
CA ALA A 165 2.44 3.53 -4.20
C ALA A 165 3.57 4.48 -4.60
N SER A 166 4.65 4.50 -3.80
CA SER A 166 5.84 5.32 -4.07
C SER A 166 5.53 6.81 -3.97
N PHE A 167 5.16 7.26 -2.78
CA PHE A 167 4.93 8.67 -2.45
C PHE A 167 6.15 9.30 -1.77
N LYS A 168 6.32 10.60 -1.95
CA LYS A 168 7.30 11.47 -1.26
C LYS A 168 6.65 12.62 -0.52
N THR A 169 5.40 12.94 -0.85
CA THR A 169 4.66 14.03 -0.22
C THR A 169 3.20 13.63 0.01
N PRO A 170 2.54 14.18 1.05
CA PRO A 170 1.09 14.03 1.22
C PRO A 170 0.28 14.53 0.01
N ARG A 171 0.81 15.52 -0.71
CA ARG A 171 0.14 16.08 -1.89
C ARG A 171 0.00 15.04 -3.00
N GLN A 172 1.05 14.26 -3.30
CA GLN A 172 0.96 13.18 -4.29
C GLN A 172 -0.10 12.15 -3.91
N ALA A 173 -0.19 11.78 -2.62
CA ALA A 173 -1.20 10.85 -2.15
C ALA A 173 -2.62 11.41 -2.29
N LEU A 174 -2.82 12.68 -1.92
CA LEU A 174 -4.10 13.37 -2.08
C LEU A 174 -4.53 13.45 -3.54
N ASP A 175 -3.62 13.78 -4.45
CA ASP A 175 -3.91 13.88 -5.88
C ASP A 175 -4.34 12.53 -6.48
N CYS A 176 -3.73 11.42 -6.04
CA CYS A 176 -4.19 10.07 -6.42
C CYS A 176 -5.62 9.78 -5.93
N LEU A 177 -5.96 10.18 -4.71
CA LEU A 177 -7.33 10.02 -4.19
C LEU A 177 -8.33 10.87 -4.95
N LEU A 178 -7.96 12.11 -5.34
CA LEU A 178 -8.78 12.99 -6.17
C LEU A 178 -8.96 12.43 -7.59
N ALA A 179 -7.98 11.70 -8.11
CA ALA A 179 -8.10 10.96 -9.37
C ALA A 179 -9.03 9.72 -9.27
N GLY A 180 -9.56 9.43 -8.07
CA GLY A 180 -10.52 8.35 -7.84
C GLY A 180 -9.89 7.01 -7.47
N CYS A 181 -8.61 7.01 -7.04
CA CYS A 181 -7.91 5.82 -6.59
C CYS A 181 -8.59 5.22 -5.35
N GLU A 182 -8.88 3.92 -5.37
CA GLU A 182 -9.60 3.25 -4.27
C GLU A 182 -8.68 2.87 -3.11
N SER A 183 -7.38 2.77 -3.34
CA SER A 183 -6.41 2.42 -2.31
C SER A 183 -5.04 3.06 -2.53
N ILE A 184 -4.38 3.40 -1.43
CA ILE A 184 -3.02 3.95 -1.39
C ILE A 184 -2.20 3.26 -0.33
N THR A 185 -0.89 3.16 -0.55
CA THR A 185 0.06 2.72 0.48
C THR A 185 1.12 3.78 0.72
N LEU A 186 1.24 4.21 1.97
CA LEU A 186 2.06 5.34 2.39
C LEU A 186 3.33 4.88 3.11
N PRO A 187 4.51 5.43 2.77
CA PRO A 187 5.66 5.32 3.64
C PRO A 187 5.39 6.08 4.97
N LEU A 188 6.07 5.69 6.03
CA LEU A 188 5.80 6.18 7.38
C LEU A 188 5.90 7.70 7.52
N ASP A 189 6.91 8.29 6.89
CA ASP A 189 7.15 9.73 6.90
C ASP A 189 6.01 10.52 6.23
N VAL A 190 5.48 10.03 5.12
CA VAL A 190 4.33 10.66 4.44
C VAL A 190 3.05 10.49 5.27
N ALA A 191 2.83 9.31 5.85
CA ALA A 191 1.67 9.07 6.72
C ALA A 191 1.68 10.05 7.93
N GLN A 192 2.82 10.20 8.59
CA GLN A 192 2.97 11.14 9.71
C GLN A 192 2.74 12.60 9.29
N GLN A 193 3.25 13.02 8.13
CA GLN A 193 3.04 14.36 7.61
C GLN A 193 1.57 14.69 7.31
N MET A 194 0.73 13.69 7.01
CA MET A 194 -0.70 13.92 6.73
C MET A 194 -1.49 14.40 7.95
N ILE A 195 -1.02 14.14 9.16
CA ILE A 195 -1.66 14.55 10.42
C ILE A 195 -0.87 15.61 11.19
N SER A 196 0.39 15.82 10.85
CA SER A 196 1.25 16.81 11.51
C SER A 196 0.91 18.21 10.99
N SER A 197 0.44 19.07 11.89
CA SER A 197 0.16 20.47 11.58
C SER A 197 0.44 21.35 12.80
N PRO A 198 1.51 22.16 12.79
CA PRO A 198 1.79 23.11 13.88
C PRO A 198 0.60 24.03 14.19
N ALA A 199 -0.17 24.41 13.16
CA ALA A 199 -1.36 25.24 13.35
C ALA A 199 -2.47 24.53 14.15
N VAL A 200 -2.57 23.20 14.06
CA VAL A 200 -3.51 22.41 14.87
C VAL A 200 -3.02 22.35 16.31
N ASP A 201 -1.72 22.12 16.53
CA ASP A 201 -1.13 22.07 17.86
C ASP A 201 -1.31 23.42 18.59
N ASP A 202 -1.04 24.55 17.92
CA ASP A 202 -1.26 25.89 18.44
C ASP A 202 -2.75 26.14 18.77
N ALA A 203 -3.67 25.71 17.92
CA ALA A 203 -5.10 25.85 18.15
C ALA A 203 -5.56 25.04 19.37
N VAL A 204 -5.10 23.79 19.51
CA VAL A 204 -5.43 22.93 20.66
C VAL A 204 -4.90 23.53 21.95
N ALA A 205 -3.63 23.99 21.97
CA ALA A 205 -3.05 24.65 23.15
C ALA A 205 -3.83 25.90 23.54
N LYS A 206 -4.28 26.70 22.56
CA LYS A 206 -5.13 27.86 22.82
C LYS A 206 -6.48 27.45 23.43
N PHE A 207 -7.13 26.40 22.89
CA PHE A 207 -8.41 25.93 23.44
C PHE A 207 -8.29 25.44 24.88
N GLU A 208 -7.21 24.71 25.21
CA GLU A 208 -6.95 24.27 26.59
C GLU A 208 -6.75 25.48 27.53
N HIS A 209 -5.96 26.48 27.11
CA HIS A 209 -5.72 27.67 27.87
C HIS A 209 -7.02 28.47 28.14
N ASP A 210 -7.82 28.72 27.09
CA ASP A 210 -9.08 29.47 27.20
C ASP A 210 -10.07 28.72 28.11
N TRP A 211 -10.17 27.40 28.01
CA TRP A 211 -11.03 26.57 28.84
C TRP A 211 -10.60 26.62 30.31
N GLN A 212 -9.31 26.41 30.59
CA GLN A 212 -8.77 26.45 31.94
C GLN A 212 -8.95 27.82 32.56
N SER A 213 -8.76 28.91 31.79
CA SER A 213 -8.94 30.29 32.27
C SER A 213 -10.39 30.57 32.64
N ALA A 214 -11.36 30.03 31.89
CA ALA A 214 -12.79 30.28 32.14
C ALA A 214 -13.36 29.40 33.26
N PHE A 215 -12.91 28.14 33.39
CA PHE A 215 -13.55 27.15 34.24
C PHE A 215 -12.64 26.56 35.33
N GLY A 216 -11.35 26.93 35.38
CA GLY A 216 -10.40 26.44 36.38
C GLY A 216 -10.05 24.96 36.28
N ARG A 217 -10.39 24.28 35.14
CA ARG A 217 -10.16 22.87 34.90
C ARG A 217 -9.86 22.60 33.44
N THR A 218 -9.16 21.47 33.14
CA THR A 218 -8.79 21.05 31.78
C THR A 218 -9.72 19.95 31.20
N SER A 219 -10.71 19.50 31.97
CA SER A 219 -11.69 18.49 31.59
C SER A 219 -13.13 19.02 31.63
N ILE A 220 -14.04 18.34 30.93
CA ILE A 220 -15.49 18.60 30.92
C ILE A 220 -16.13 18.18 32.25
#